data_bc0696a45f15ea1029f8984204ff4b9d
#
_entry.id   bc0696a45f15ea1029f8984204ff4b9d
#
_cell.length_a   1.000
_cell.length_b   1.000
_cell.length_c   1.000
_cell.angle_alpha   90.00
_cell.angle_beta   90.00
_cell.angle_gamma   90.00
#
_symmetry.space_group_name_H-M   'P 1'
#
loop_
_entity.id
_entity.type
_entity.pdbx_description
1 polymer ?
#
loop_
_entity_poly.entity_id
_entity_poly.type
_entity_poly.pdbx_seq_one_letter_code
_entity_poly.pdbx_strand_id
1 'polypeptide(L)'
;MHKAIGAALAITALAGCADGGKRVEIESKMVACPAQAAIGDVPSCGKAWRLRSGKAELEKDGELEVEVKGLVLNDASTGQANGTPDGVDGVAAAVLCGGKVAAQTDVVPLSKEGDAKIETRVSVPSDCAKPVIVLRERYEGKIGGWLAATSMP
;
A
#
# COMPACT_ATOMS: atom_id res chain seq x y z
N MET A 1 -29.56 -9.98 -70.23
CA MET A 1 -28.96 -8.81 -69.59
C MET A 1 -29.33 -8.78 -68.12
N HIS A 2 -28.54 -9.35 -67.29
CA HIS A 2 -28.75 -9.29 -65.84
C HIS A 2 -27.45 -8.86 -65.19
N LYS A 3 -27.43 -7.66 -64.69
CA LYS A 3 -26.33 -7.12 -63.87
C LYS A 3 -26.49 -7.65 -62.48
N ALA A 4 -25.59 -8.50 -62.05
CA ALA A 4 -25.42 -8.82 -60.63
C ALA A 4 -24.61 -7.74 -59.95
N ILE A 5 -25.23 -7.06 -59.02
CA ILE A 5 -24.57 -6.08 -58.15
C ILE A 5 -24.11 -6.87 -56.93
N GLY A 6 -22.79 -7.10 -56.86
CA GLY A 6 -22.18 -7.70 -55.69
C GLY A 6 -22.05 -6.63 -54.61
N ALA A 7 -22.80 -6.79 -53.52
CA ALA A 7 -22.64 -6.00 -52.34
C ALA A 7 -21.41 -6.56 -51.57
N ALA A 8 -20.34 -5.79 -51.55
CA ALA A 8 -19.19 -6.08 -50.69
C ALA A 8 -19.55 -5.64 -49.27
N LEU A 9 -19.78 -6.60 -48.39
CA LEU A 9 -19.84 -6.34 -46.96
C LEU A 9 -18.44 -5.99 -46.47
N ALA A 10 -18.20 -4.72 -46.21
CA ALA A 10 -17.03 -4.32 -45.44
C ALA A 10 -17.25 -4.72 -43.98
N ILE A 11 -16.62 -5.77 -43.55
CA ILE A 11 -16.51 -6.11 -42.15
C ILE A 11 -15.50 -5.17 -41.55
N THR A 12 -15.99 -4.10 -40.94
CA THR A 12 -15.16 -3.26 -40.09
C THR A 12 -14.88 -4.07 -38.83
N ALA A 13 -13.71 -4.70 -38.78
CA ALA A 13 -13.20 -5.24 -37.52
C ALA A 13 -12.98 -4.06 -36.60
N LEU A 14 -13.87 -3.85 -35.66
CA LEU A 14 -13.61 -3.04 -34.49
C LEU A 14 -12.48 -3.77 -33.73
N ALA A 15 -11.25 -3.33 -33.98
CA ALA A 15 -10.17 -3.62 -33.09
C ALA A 15 -10.56 -2.98 -31.76
N GLY A 16 -11.09 -3.78 -30.84
CA GLY A 16 -11.31 -3.34 -29.48
C GLY A 16 -9.96 -2.87 -28.98
N CYS A 17 -9.82 -1.58 -28.72
CA CYS A 17 -8.73 -1.08 -27.92
C CYS A 17 -8.78 -1.89 -26.65
N ALA A 18 -7.83 -2.80 -26.47
CA ALA A 18 -7.57 -3.38 -25.19
C ALA A 18 -7.36 -2.17 -24.27
N ASP A 19 -8.33 -1.97 -23.40
CA ASP A 19 -8.23 -0.91 -22.41
C ASP A 19 -6.97 -1.20 -21.63
N GLY A 20 -5.90 -0.41 -21.84
CA GLY A 20 -4.64 -0.47 -21.12
C GLY A 20 -4.81 0.01 -19.68
N GLY A 21 -6.05 -0.06 -19.15
CA GLY A 21 -6.38 0.25 -17.78
C GLY A 21 -5.52 -0.57 -16.85
N LYS A 22 -4.80 0.11 -15.98
CA LYS A 22 -4.06 -0.46 -14.88
C LYS A 22 -5.02 -1.37 -14.09
N ARG A 23 -4.66 -2.64 -13.97
CA ARG A 23 -5.44 -3.56 -13.16
C ARG A 23 -4.91 -3.47 -11.74
N VAL A 24 -5.70 -2.87 -10.87
CA VAL A 24 -5.41 -2.81 -9.44
C VAL A 24 -5.32 -4.24 -8.90
N GLU A 25 -4.20 -4.57 -8.30
CA GLU A 25 -3.99 -5.86 -7.67
C GLU A 25 -4.42 -5.85 -6.21
N ILE A 26 -4.23 -4.71 -5.54
CA ILE A 26 -4.80 -4.42 -4.23
C ILE A 26 -5.30 -2.98 -4.22
N GLU A 27 -6.52 -2.83 -3.75
CA GLU A 27 -7.05 -1.56 -3.26
C GLU A 27 -7.69 -1.85 -1.90
N SER A 28 -7.09 -1.35 -0.83
CA SER A 28 -7.51 -1.70 0.52
C SER A 28 -7.36 -0.55 1.49
N LYS A 29 -8.29 -0.47 2.42
CA LYS A 29 -8.13 0.34 3.62
C LYS A 29 -7.03 -0.24 4.50
N MET A 30 -6.33 0.63 5.18
CA MET A 30 -5.34 0.25 6.17
C MET A 30 -5.90 0.33 7.58
N VAL A 31 -5.39 -0.53 8.44
CA VAL A 31 -5.68 -0.53 9.89
C VAL A 31 -4.41 -0.27 10.67
N ALA A 32 -4.53 0.44 11.79
CA ALA A 32 -3.40 0.75 12.65
C ALA A 32 -2.98 -0.45 13.50
N CYS A 33 -1.70 -0.49 13.84
CA CYS A 33 -1.11 -1.53 14.68
C CYS A 33 -1.65 -1.47 16.12
N PRO A 34 -2.19 -2.60 16.65
CA PRO A 34 -2.78 -2.64 17.99
C PRO A 34 -1.77 -2.98 19.11
N ALA A 35 -0.49 -2.89 18.88
CA ALA A 35 0.64 -3.07 19.78
C ALA A 35 1.34 -4.45 19.81
N GLN A 36 0.71 -5.57 19.56
CA GLN A 36 1.33 -6.85 19.93
C GLN A 36 1.38 -7.92 18.85
N ALA A 37 1.18 -7.56 17.62
CA ALA A 37 1.17 -8.54 16.53
C ALA A 37 2.25 -8.24 15.49
N ALA A 38 3.15 -9.18 15.24
CA ALA A 38 4.00 -9.16 14.06
C ALA A 38 3.20 -9.55 12.82
N ILE A 39 3.56 -9.03 11.65
CA ILE A 39 3.04 -9.50 10.37
C ILE A 39 4.22 -10.15 9.63
N GLY A 40 4.22 -11.49 9.58
CA GLY A 40 5.35 -12.21 9.01
C GLY A 40 6.67 -11.80 9.65
N ASP A 41 7.63 -11.43 8.83
CA ASP A 41 8.96 -11.00 9.28
C ASP A 41 9.01 -9.54 9.77
N VAL A 42 7.90 -8.81 9.72
CA VAL A 42 7.86 -7.42 10.18
C VAL A 42 7.38 -7.37 11.63
N PRO A 43 8.21 -6.86 12.54
CA PRO A 43 7.84 -6.80 13.95
C PRO A 43 6.68 -5.84 14.20
N SER A 44 6.04 -6.02 15.34
CA SER A 44 5.00 -5.15 15.86
C SER A 44 5.52 -3.73 16.13
N CYS A 45 4.59 -2.79 16.19
CA CYS A 45 4.84 -1.40 16.56
C CYS A 45 5.22 -1.17 18.05
N GLY A 46 5.12 -2.19 18.88
CA GLY A 46 5.42 -2.12 20.31
C GLY A 46 4.39 -1.38 21.16
N LYS A 47 3.84 -0.28 20.70
CA LYS A 47 2.76 0.49 21.33
C LYS A 47 1.58 0.61 20.38
N ALA A 48 0.36 0.71 20.89
CA ALA A 48 -0.82 0.86 20.05
C ALA A 48 -0.81 2.20 19.29
N TRP A 49 -1.19 2.15 18.03
CA TRP A 49 -1.38 3.31 17.16
C TRP A 49 -2.84 3.44 16.76
N ARG A 50 -3.22 4.60 16.32
CA ARG A 50 -4.52 4.86 15.68
C ARG A 50 -4.31 5.55 14.35
N LEU A 51 -5.27 5.41 13.47
CA LEU A 51 -5.26 5.92 12.12
C LEU A 51 -6.61 6.56 11.83
N ARG A 52 -6.61 7.84 11.43
CA ARG A 52 -7.85 8.50 11.02
C ARG A 52 -8.34 7.99 9.67
N SER A 53 -7.43 7.85 8.73
CA SER A 53 -7.69 7.23 7.43
C SER A 53 -6.41 6.70 6.82
N GLY A 54 -6.50 5.61 6.09
CA GLY A 54 -5.39 5.04 5.36
C GLY A 54 -5.86 4.13 4.25
N LYS A 55 -5.17 4.20 3.14
CA LYS A 55 -5.40 3.33 1.99
C LYS A 55 -4.08 2.95 1.33
N ALA A 56 -4.07 1.80 0.71
CA ALA A 56 -2.98 1.36 -0.14
C ALA A 56 -3.52 0.76 -1.43
N GLU A 57 -2.89 1.10 -2.52
CA GLU A 57 -3.18 0.59 -3.87
C GLU A 57 -1.88 0.05 -4.46
N LEU A 58 -1.92 -1.18 -4.93
CA LEU A 58 -0.84 -1.81 -5.67
C LEU A 58 -1.38 -2.31 -6.99
N GLU A 59 -0.83 -1.80 -8.08
CA GLU A 59 -1.21 -2.20 -9.43
C GLU A 59 -0.31 -3.32 -9.95
N LYS A 60 -0.79 -4.06 -10.94
CA LYS A 60 -0.04 -5.20 -11.52
C LYS A 60 1.30 -4.81 -12.14
N ASP A 61 1.44 -3.57 -12.57
CA ASP A 61 2.70 -3.05 -13.10
C ASP A 61 3.71 -2.62 -12.03
N GLY A 62 3.33 -2.77 -10.75
CA GLY A 62 4.15 -2.43 -9.59
C GLY A 62 3.97 -1.00 -9.09
N GLU A 63 3.06 -0.22 -9.66
CA GLU A 63 2.76 1.11 -9.11
C GLU A 63 2.10 0.96 -7.74
N LEU A 64 2.71 1.60 -6.74
CA LEU A 64 2.28 1.56 -5.34
C LEU A 64 1.95 2.96 -4.87
N GLU A 65 0.75 3.11 -4.34
CA GLU A 65 0.31 4.31 -3.63
C GLU A 65 -0.12 3.94 -2.22
N VAL A 66 0.42 4.64 -1.23
CA VAL A 66 0.02 4.52 0.18
C VAL A 66 -0.22 5.91 0.73
N GLU A 67 -1.38 6.14 1.30
CA GLU A 67 -1.70 7.39 1.95
C GLU A 67 -2.26 7.12 3.35
N VAL A 68 -1.69 7.78 4.34
CA VAL A 68 -2.18 7.75 5.73
C VAL A 68 -2.38 9.15 6.26
N LYS A 69 -3.41 9.32 7.07
CA LYS A 69 -3.72 10.56 7.77
C LYS A 69 -4.03 10.26 9.22
N GLY A 70 -3.44 11.04 10.11
CA GLY A 70 -3.65 10.91 11.55
C GLY A 70 -3.11 9.60 12.12
N LEU A 71 -1.97 9.12 11.62
CA LEU A 71 -1.27 7.96 12.16
C LEU A 71 -0.44 8.39 13.35
N VAL A 72 -0.97 8.16 14.55
CA VAL A 72 -0.40 8.63 15.81
C VAL A 72 -0.54 7.57 16.91
N LEU A 73 0.25 7.71 17.96
CA LEU A 73 0.13 6.88 19.15
C LEU A 73 -1.27 6.91 19.74
N ASN A 74 -1.73 5.77 20.20
CA ASN A 74 -3.00 5.57 20.91
C ASN A 74 -2.74 4.77 22.19
N ASP A 75 -1.89 5.32 23.04
CA ASP A 75 -1.46 4.71 24.30
C ASP A 75 -1.34 5.79 25.38
N ALA A 76 -2.31 5.85 26.27
CA ALA A 76 -2.37 6.85 27.34
C ALA A 76 -1.17 6.77 28.29
N SER A 77 -0.50 5.61 28.41
CA SER A 77 0.70 5.46 29.23
C SER A 77 1.89 6.28 28.72
N THR A 78 1.86 6.73 27.47
CA THR A 78 2.91 7.55 26.87
C THR A 78 2.81 9.02 27.23
N GLY A 79 1.80 9.43 27.99
CA GLY A 79 1.63 10.82 28.44
C GLY A 79 1.46 11.80 27.28
N GLN A 80 2.31 12.80 27.19
CA GLN A 80 2.25 13.82 26.15
C GLN A 80 2.56 13.29 24.74
N ALA A 81 3.21 12.15 24.62
CA ALA A 81 3.45 11.51 23.31
C ALA A 81 2.17 10.90 22.72
N ASN A 82 1.17 10.58 23.54
CA ASN A 82 -0.11 10.07 23.06
C ASN A 82 -0.78 11.07 22.09
N GLY A 83 -1.20 10.60 20.95
CA GLY A 83 -1.76 11.46 19.90
C GLY A 83 -0.72 12.12 19.00
N THR A 84 0.55 11.74 19.12
CA THR A 84 1.67 12.20 18.28
C THR A 84 2.37 11.01 17.63
N PRO A 85 3.24 11.22 16.62
CA PRO A 85 4.09 10.18 16.07
C PRO A 85 5.26 9.70 16.97
N ASP A 86 5.46 10.26 18.15
CA ASP A 86 6.45 9.83 19.16
C ASP A 86 7.87 9.61 18.61
N GLY A 87 8.40 10.59 17.89
CA GLY A 87 9.77 10.50 17.36
C GLY A 87 9.92 9.65 16.10
N VAL A 88 8.86 9.05 15.60
CA VAL A 88 8.84 8.47 14.26
C VAL A 88 8.86 9.61 13.25
N ASP A 89 9.95 9.73 12.53
CA ASP A 89 10.19 10.85 11.61
C ASP A 89 9.94 10.49 10.15
N GLY A 90 9.76 9.23 9.86
CA GLY A 90 9.53 8.75 8.51
C GLY A 90 8.92 7.36 8.49
N VAL A 91 8.38 7.02 7.33
CA VAL A 91 7.76 5.73 7.06
C VAL A 91 8.20 5.19 5.70
N ALA A 92 8.27 3.89 5.60
CA ALA A 92 8.48 3.16 4.34
C ALA A 92 7.37 2.12 4.17
N ALA A 93 6.89 1.93 2.96
CA ALA A 93 5.98 0.86 2.66
C ALA A 93 6.74 -0.42 2.30
N ALA A 94 6.27 -1.55 2.79
CA ALA A 94 6.77 -2.86 2.39
C ALA A 94 5.61 -3.71 1.84
N VAL A 95 5.91 -4.47 0.80
CA VAL A 95 5.00 -5.47 0.24
C VAL A 95 5.47 -6.83 0.74
N LEU A 96 4.60 -7.53 1.45
CA LEU A 96 4.88 -8.85 1.98
C LEU A 96 4.20 -9.91 1.12
N CYS A 97 4.96 -10.94 0.76
CA CYS A 97 4.49 -12.12 0.05
C CYS A 97 4.72 -13.33 0.95
N GLY A 98 3.65 -13.98 1.40
CA GLY A 98 3.76 -15.10 2.34
C GLY A 98 4.45 -14.73 3.65
N GLY A 99 4.24 -13.51 4.14
CA GLY A 99 4.84 -13.01 5.38
C GLY A 99 6.27 -12.49 5.26
N LYS A 100 6.88 -12.58 4.09
CA LYS A 100 8.25 -12.10 3.82
C LYS A 100 8.23 -10.79 3.06
N VAL A 101 9.13 -9.88 3.38
CA VAL A 101 9.31 -8.63 2.66
C VAL A 101 9.85 -8.93 1.25
N ALA A 102 9.01 -8.71 0.24
CA ALA A 102 9.37 -8.88 -1.17
C ALA A 102 9.85 -7.57 -1.80
N ALA A 103 9.34 -6.45 -1.33
CA ALA A 103 9.73 -5.11 -1.79
C ALA A 103 9.57 -4.09 -0.66
N GLN A 104 10.41 -3.07 -0.67
CA GLN A 104 10.31 -1.96 0.29
C GLN A 104 10.67 -0.65 -0.41
N THR A 105 9.93 0.39 -0.10
CA THR A 105 10.14 1.72 -0.66
C THR A 105 11.23 2.49 0.08
N ASP A 106 11.65 3.61 -0.51
CA ASP A 106 12.37 4.63 0.23
C ASP A 106 11.50 5.20 1.35
N VAL A 107 12.15 5.78 2.35
CA VAL A 107 11.48 6.45 3.45
C VAL A 107 10.95 7.80 3.00
N VAL A 108 9.73 8.11 3.37
CA VAL A 108 9.15 9.45 3.24
C VAL A 108 8.88 10.03 4.63
N PRO A 109 8.83 11.36 4.76
CA PRO A 109 8.54 11.98 6.05
C PRO A 109 7.14 11.61 6.57
N LEU A 110 7.03 11.43 7.88
CA LEU A 110 5.75 11.41 8.59
C LEU A 110 5.59 12.78 9.29
N SER A 111 4.51 13.48 8.99
CA SER A 111 4.25 14.79 9.59
C SER A 111 3.96 14.67 11.08
N LYS A 112 4.01 15.79 11.79
CA LYS A 112 3.64 15.83 13.22
C LYS A 112 2.19 15.44 13.49
N GLU A 113 1.33 15.58 12.47
CA GLU A 113 -0.07 15.18 12.50
C GLU A 113 -0.28 13.71 12.18
N GLY A 114 0.77 13.00 11.76
CA GLY A 114 0.73 11.61 11.37
C GLY A 114 0.29 11.38 9.91
N ASP A 115 0.61 12.31 9.04
CA ASP A 115 0.27 12.24 7.62
C ASP A 115 1.50 11.86 6.79
N ALA A 116 1.33 10.97 5.84
CA ALA A 116 2.35 10.59 4.86
C ALA A 116 1.72 10.09 3.58
N LYS A 117 2.42 10.28 2.48
CA LYS A 117 2.05 9.74 1.17
C LYS A 117 3.27 9.16 0.47
N ILE A 118 3.12 7.95 -0.02
CA ILE A 118 4.11 7.24 -0.83
C ILE A 118 3.51 6.99 -2.20
N GLU A 119 4.19 7.44 -3.23
CA GLU A 119 3.88 7.13 -4.63
C GLU A 119 5.18 6.68 -5.28
N THR A 120 5.25 5.42 -5.67
CA THR A 120 6.45 4.87 -6.28
C THR A 120 6.13 3.60 -7.05
N ARG A 121 7.14 3.02 -7.65
CA ARG A 121 7.03 1.73 -8.32
C ARG A 121 7.92 0.73 -7.61
N VAL A 122 7.37 -0.45 -7.31
CA VAL A 122 8.08 -1.56 -6.69
C VAL A 122 8.07 -2.78 -7.60
N SER A 123 9.04 -3.65 -7.42
CA SER A 123 9.11 -4.93 -8.11
C SER A 123 8.58 -6.01 -7.17
N VAL A 124 7.45 -6.62 -7.53
CA VAL A 124 6.80 -7.67 -6.75
C VAL A 124 6.84 -8.96 -7.56
N PRO A 125 7.22 -10.10 -6.96
CA PRO A 125 7.19 -11.38 -7.64
C PRO A 125 5.82 -11.71 -8.20
N SER A 126 5.76 -12.28 -9.41
CA SER A 126 4.49 -12.63 -10.08
C SER A 126 3.70 -13.72 -9.36
N ASP A 127 4.34 -14.49 -8.51
CA ASP A 127 3.74 -15.56 -7.69
C ASP A 127 3.30 -15.08 -6.29
N CYS A 128 3.34 -13.80 -6.03
CA CYS A 128 2.86 -13.19 -4.80
C CYS A 128 1.33 -13.20 -4.75
N ALA A 129 0.74 -14.28 -4.25
CA ALA A 129 -0.70 -14.55 -4.36
C ALA A 129 -1.55 -13.76 -3.38
N LYS A 130 -1.25 -13.14 -2.43
CA LYS A 130 -2.02 -12.31 -1.48
C LYS A 130 -1.09 -11.31 -0.80
N PRO A 131 -0.60 -10.33 -1.53
CA PRO A 131 0.32 -9.38 -0.95
C PRO A 131 -0.35 -8.59 0.18
N VAL A 132 0.39 -8.36 1.24
CA VAL A 132 0.02 -7.47 2.33
C VAL A 132 0.94 -6.26 2.26
N ILE A 133 0.36 -5.07 2.30
CA ILE A 133 1.12 -3.84 2.34
C ILE A 133 1.16 -3.36 3.78
N VAL A 134 2.36 -3.13 4.29
CA VAL A 134 2.59 -2.57 5.62
C VAL A 134 3.34 -1.26 5.52
N LEU A 135 3.00 -0.33 6.39
CA LEU A 135 3.74 0.92 6.57
C LEU A 135 4.63 0.76 7.80
N ARG A 136 5.94 0.83 7.60
CA ARG A 136 6.97 0.62 8.64
C ARG A 136 7.50 1.94 9.15
N GLU A 137 7.76 2.00 10.44
CA GLU A 137 8.38 3.17 11.07
C GLU A 137 9.86 3.31 10.71
N ARG A 138 10.32 4.55 10.61
CA ARG A 138 11.72 4.89 10.85
C ARG A 138 11.82 5.61 12.18
N TYR A 139 12.59 5.02 13.08
CA TYR A 139 12.88 5.56 14.39
C TYR A 139 14.39 5.50 14.64
N GLU A 140 14.98 6.61 15.03
CA GLU A 140 16.43 6.72 15.23
C GLU A 140 17.27 6.19 14.03
N GLY A 141 16.81 6.48 12.82
CA GLY A 141 17.49 6.09 11.59
C GLY A 141 17.32 4.63 11.17
N LYS A 142 16.50 3.85 11.88
CA LYS A 142 16.27 2.43 11.62
C LYS A 142 14.83 2.18 11.22
N ILE A 143 14.65 1.30 10.22
CA ILE A 143 13.34 0.76 9.86
C ILE A 143 12.97 -0.32 10.87
N GLY A 144 11.82 -0.16 11.48
CA GLY A 144 11.35 -1.05 12.54
C GLY A 144 10.02 -1.72 12.23
N GLY A 145 9.12 -1.71 13.22
CA GLY A 145 7.82 -2.35 13.16
C GLY A 145 6.83 -1.71 12.20
N TRP A 146 5.70 -2.37 12.01
CA TRP A 146 4.62 -1.83 11.21
C TRP A 146 3.70 -0.96 12.05
N LEU A 147 3.24 0.12 11.47
CA LEU A 147 2.31 1.09 12.09
C LEU A 147 0.90 0.99 11.52
N ALA A 148 0.79 0.64 10.25
CA ALA A 148 -0.46 0.43 9.56
C ALA A 148 -0.31 -0.68 8.52
N ALA A 149 -1.37 -1.41 8.23
CA ALA A 149 -1.34 -2.52 7.28
C ALA A 149 -2.70 -2.71 6.59
N THR A 150 -2.67 -3.33 5.41
CA THR A 150 -3.89 -3.67 4.66
C THR A 150 -4.59 -4.92 5.19
N SER A 151 -3.93 -5.70 6.02
CA SER A 151 -4.51 -6.87 6.68
C SER A 151 -3.90 -7.05 8.07
N MET A 152 -4.71 -7.50 9.01
CA MET A 152 -4.27 -7.87 10.34
C MET A 152 -3.71 -9.30 10.34
N PRO A 153 -2.77 -9.60 11.23
CA PRO A 153 -2.28 -10.96 11.42
C PRO A 153 -3.34 -11.90 11.96
#